data_02e65fa1eabc8bdbf229235233dfe897
#
_entry.id   02e65fa1eabc8bdbf229235233dfe897
#
_cell.length_a   1.000
_cell.length_b   1.000
_cell.length_c   1.000
_cell.angle_alpha   90.00
_cell.angle_beta   90.00
_cell.angle_gamma   90.00
#
_symmetry.space_group_name_H-M   'P 1'
#
loop_
_entity.id
_entity.type
_entity.pdbx_description
1 polymer ?
#
loop_
_entity_poly.entity_id
_entity_poly.type
_entity_poly.pdbx_seq_one_letter_code
_entity_poly.pdbx_strand_id
1 'polypeptide(L)'
;MLDGLRGVAALAIVVFHFMETAYTDYSKNFIGHGFLAVDFFFCLSGFVIGYAYDDRIEKMGMVEFFKSRLIRLQPLVIFGSVIGLLSFLLDPFGGHPELYSVGKLILLFLASVFLIPAPVMDDRFLNLFGFNPPSWSLFWEYVANIFYALILYKISRRYLRLLTILSAIAICVVGYRAGSLMGGWSGATFLDGGARISYSFLAGLLVYRSNWIVKNRLGFIGLSALLLLAFLMPFSKWNWLTEPMVVLFYFPLLIALGAGAELTQLIKKICIFSGAISYPLYMTHYVALTIFGNYLIAHKLSTSQLFFVIPTATMLLIALAYLVMKLYDIPLRKYLSEKRKRVELKNIKADS
;
A
#
# COMPACT_ATOMS: atom_id res chain seq x y z
N MET A 1 3.35 14.00 11.18
CA MET A 1 2.92 12.79 11.90
C MET A 1 2.49 11.67 10.94
N LEU A 2 1.51 11.88 10.09
CA LEU A 2 0.96 10.86 9.17
C LEU A 2 2.02 10.15 8.32
N ASP A 3 3.05 10.87 7.86
CA ASP A 3 4.20 10.24 7.18
C ASP A 3 4.95 9.24 8.06
N GLY A 4 5.09 9.54 9.36
CA GLY A 4 5.70 8.62 10.31
C GLY A 4 4.88 7.33 10.47
N LEU A 5 3.56 7.47 10.65
CA LEU A 5 2.66 6.31 10.76
C LEU A 5 2.65 5.45 9.49
N ARG A 6 2.76 6.09 8.30
CA ARG A 6 2.90 5.36 7.03
C ARG A 6 4.14 4.48 7.00
N GLY A 7 5.26 4.95 7.54
CA GLY A 7 6.48 4.15 7.65
C GLY A 7 6.37 3.00 8.65
N VAL A 8 5.72 3.23 9.79
CA VAL A 8 5.44 2.16 10.77
C VAL A 8 4.55 1.08 10.15
N ALA A 9 3.49 1.47 9.43
CA ALA A 9 2.62 0.53 8.73
C ALA A 9 3.36 -0.25 7.64
N ALA A 10 4.28 0.40 6.90
CA ALA A 10 5.09 -0.26 5.88
C ALA A 10 6.07 -1.29 6.48
N LEU A 11 6.64 -1.01 7.64
CA LEU A 11 7.48 -1.97 8.36
C LEU A 11 6.64 -3.12 8.91
N ALA A 12 5.49 -2.83 9.49
CA ALA A 12 4.59 -3.84 10.04
C ALA A 12 4.12 -4.85 8.99
N ILE A 13 3.78 -4.40 7.76
CA ILE A 13 3.35 -5.32 6.69
C ILE A 13 4.52 -6.18 6.19
N VAL A 14 5.75 -5.68 6.18
CA VAL A 14 6.93 -6.49 5.84
C VAL A 14 7.13 -7.61 6.86
N VAL A 15 7.09 -7.27 8.15
CA VAL A 15 7.18 -8.27 9.22
C VAL A 15 6.03 -9.27 9.16
N PHE A 16 4.80 -8.80 8.92
CA PHE A 16 3.63 -9.64 8.72
C PHE A 16 3.86 -10.69 7.63
N HIS A 17 4.36 -10.29 6.46
CA HIS A 17 4.58 -11.20 5.33
C HIS A 17 5.69 -12.22 5.61
N PHE A 18 6.75 -11.87 6.34
CA PHE A 18 7.72 -12.86 6.81
C PHE A 18 7.09 -13.86 7.78
N MET A 19 6.26 -13.36 8.69
CA MET A 19 5.59 -14.20 9.68
C MET A 19 4.54 -15.12 9.06
N GLU A 20 3.73 -14.66 8.10
CA GLU A 20 2.74 -15.50 7.42
C GLU A 20 3.41 -16.58 6.56
N THR A 21 4.58 -16.27 5.97
CA THR A 21 5.37 -17.24 5.22
C THR A 21 5.96 -18.33 6.13
N ALA A 22 6.41 -17.93 7.33
CA ALA A 22 7.01 -18.86 8.29
C ALA A 22 5.95 -19.65 9.09
N TYR A 23 4.80 -19.05 9.35
CA TYR A 23 3.71 -19.63 10.17
C TYR A 23 2.38 -19.52 9.41
N THR A 24 2.00 -20.61 8.75
CA THR A 24 0.74 -20.71 8.02
C THR A 24 -0.49 -20.71 8.93
N ASP A 25 -0.31 -21.06 10.21
CA ASP A 25 -1.32 -20.92 11.25
C ASP A 25 -1.26 -19.49 11.83
N TYR A 26 -2.21 -18.66 11.45
CA TYR A 26 -2.27 -17.25 11.86
C TYR A 26 -2.44 -17.06 13.36
N SER A 27 -2.91 -18.05 14.10
CA SER A 27 -2.97 -17.98 15.57
C SER A 27 -1.58 -17.92 16.22
N LYS A 28 -0.55 -18.37 15.50
CA LYS A 28 0.87 -18.33 15.90
C LYS A 28 1.61 -17.11 15.37
N ASN A 29 0.96 -16.31 14.54
CA ASN A 29 1.52 -15.08 13.99
C ASN A 29 1.18 -13.90 14.91
N PHE A 30 2.16 -13.41 15.67
CA PHE A 30 1.96 -12.31 16.63
C PHE A 30 1.49 -11.00 15.96
N ILE A 31 1.68 -10.85 14.66
CA ILE A 31 1.25 -9.70 13.85
C ILE A 31 0.22 -10.13 12.80
N GLY A 32 -0.65 -11.07 13.12
CA GLY A 32 -1.58 -11.72 12.20
C GLY A 32 -2.53 -10.78 11.45
N HIS A 33 -2.72 -9.55 11.92
CA HIS A 33 -3.53 -8.52 11.24
C HIS A 33 -2.69 -7.46 10.53
N GLY A 34 -1.40 -7.69 10.29
CA GLY A 34 -0.51 -6.75 9.58
C GLY A 34 -0.98 -6.40 8.17
N PHE A 35 -1.77 -7.26 7.51
CA PHE A 35 -2.39 -6.99 6.21
C PHE A 35 -3.37 -5.80 6.23
N LEU A 36 -3.93 -5.44 7.40
CA LEU A 36 -4.78 -4.24 7.57
C LEU A 36 -4.00 -2.93 7.39
N ALA A 37 -2.66 -2.98 7.36
CA ALA A 37 -1.85 -1.82 6.98
C ALA A 37 -2.23 -1.28 5.60
N VAL A 38 -2.72 -2.12 4.69
CA VAL A 38 -3.21 -1.69 3.37
C VAL A 38 -4.46 -0.82 3.50
N ASP A 39 -5.40 -1.18 4.38
CA ASP A 39 -6.60 -0.37 4.63
C ASP A 39 -6.25 0.96 5.29
N PHE A 40 -5.26 0.96 6.18
CA PHE A 40 -4.71 2.20 6.73
C PHE A 40 -4.08 3.08 5.64
N PHE A 41 -3.32 2.50 4.68
CA PHE A 41 -2.77 3.25 3.55
C PHE A 41 -3.87 3.82 2.65
N PHE A 42 -4.93 3.08 2.38
CA PHE A 42 -6.07 3.57 1.60
C PHE A 42 -6.78 4.73 2.32
N CYS A 43 -6.98 4.64 3.63
CA CYS A 43 -7.57 5.73 4.42
C CYS A 43 -6.66 6.97 4.41
N LEU A 44 -5.36 6.78 4.62
CA LEU A 44 -4.37 7.86 4.53
C LEU A 44 -4.32 8.47 3.13
N SER A 45 -4.42 7.66 2.07
CA SER A 45 -4.44 8.14 0.69
C SER A 45 -5.64 9.05 0.44
N GLY A 46 -6.84 8.67 0.88
CA GLY A 46 -8.04 9.52 0.77
C GLY A 46 -7.88 10.87 1.48
N PHE A 47 -7.34 10.87 2.70
CA PHE A 47 -7.05 12.11 3.44
C PHE A 47 -6.02 13.00 2.72
N VAL A 48 -4.92 12.41 2.26
CA VAL A 48 -3.82 13.14 1.59
C VAL A 48 -4.26 13.66 0.22
N ILE A 49 -5.06 12.92 -0.52
CA ILE A 49 -5.62 13.36 -1.82
C ILE A 49 -6.53 14.57 -1.60
N GLY A 50 -7.45 14.52 -0.63
CA GLY A 50 -8.25 15.67 -0.26
C GLY A 50 -7.39 16.88 0.09
N TYR A 51 -6.44 16.70 1.01
CA TYR A 51 -5.53 17.77 1.45
C TYR A 51 -4.70 18.39 0.31
N ALA A 52 -4.22 17.58 -0.63
CA ALA A 52 -3.34 18.06 -1.67
C ALA A 52 -4.07 18.64 -2.89
N TYR A 53 -5.32 18.23 -3.15
CA TYR A 53 -5.94 18.48 -4.45
C TYR A 53 -7.36 19.06 -4.40
N ASP A 54 -8.14 18.99 -3.32
CA ASP A 54 -9.53 19.50 -3.31
C ASP A 54 -9.64 20.97 -3.79
N ASP A 55 -8.74 21.84 -3.32
CA ASP A 55 -8.71 23.27 -3.70
C ASP A 55 -7.94 23.56 -5.01
N ARG A 56 -7.33 22.54 -5.60
CA ARG A 56 -6.37 22.73 -6.71
C ARG A 56 -6.79 22.04 -8.01
N ILE A 57 -7.57 20.95 -7.92
CA ILE A 57 -7.86 20.10 -9.06
C ILE A 57 -8.62 20.82 -10.17
N GLU A 58 -9.51 21.75 -9.85
CA GLU A 58 -10.24 22.55 -10.83
C GLU A 58 -9.32 23.45 -11.66
N LYS A 59 -8.33 24.09 -11.00
CA LYS A 59 -7.34 24.94 -11.66
C LYS A 59 -6.27 24.14 -12.39
N MET A 60 -5.86 23.01 -11.83
CA MET A 60 -4.81 22.14 -12.37
C MET A 60 -5.30 21.34 -13.58
N GLY A 61 -6.55 20.91 -13.56
CA GLY A 61 -7.15 20.02 -14.55
C GLY A 61 -6.80 18.55 -14.32
N MET A 62 -7.65 17.67 -14.84
CA MET A 62 -7.55 16.21 -14.66
C MET A 62 -6.25 15.62 -15.22
N VAL A 63 -5.82 16.10 -16.39
CA VAL A 63 -4.61 15.58 -17.06
C VAL A 63 -3.37 15.81 -16.19
N GLU A 64 -3.21 17.00 -15.64
CA GLU A 64 -2.09 17.34 -14.77
C GLU A 64 -2.17 16.62 -13.41
N PHE A 65 -3.37 16.37 -12.90
CA PHE A 65 -3.58 15.51 -11.75
C PHE A 65 -3.05 14.09 -12.04
N PHE A 66 -3.47 13.46 -13.14
CA PHE A 66 -3.01 12.10 -13.48
C PHE A 66 -1.52 12.04 -13.75
N LYS A 67 -0.93 13.02 -14.46
CA LYS A 67 0.53 13.10 -14.63
C LYS A 67 1.25 13.14 -13.28
N SER A 68 0.72 13.92 -12.32
CA SER A 68 1.35 13.99 -10.99
C SER A 68 1.27 12.66 -10.23
N ARG A 69 0.16 11.92 -10.37
CA ARG A 69 0.01 10.59 -9.76
C ARG A 69 0.90 9.54 -10.42
N LEU A 70 0.98 9.54 -11.76
CA LEU A 70 1.88 8.68 -12.51
C LEU A 70 3.35 8.91 -12.12
N ILE A 71 3.81 10.17 -12.07
CA ILE A 71 5.18 10.51 -11.62
C ILE A 71 5.44 10.02 -10.20
N ARG A 72 4.42 10.04 -9.33
CA ARG A 72 4.53 9.63 -7.94
C ARG A 72 4.61 8.11 -7.76
N LEU A 73 3.81 7.35 -8.51
CA LEU A 73 3.59 5.92 -8.24
C LEU A 73 4.30 5.01 -9.24
N GLN A 74 4.21 5.32 -10.54
CA GLN A 74 4.63 4.42 -11.61
C GLN A 74 6.12 4.05 -11.61
N PRO A 75 7.07 4.93 -11.26
CA PRO A 75 8.48 4.55 -11.24
C PRO A 75 8.77 3.32 -10.38
N LEU A 76 8.21 3.25 -9.18
CA LEU A 76 8.43 2.11 -8.27
C LEU A 76 7.62 0.87 -8.67
N VAL A 77 6.48 1.01 -9.35
CA VAL A 77 5.78 -0.13 -9.97
C VAL A 77 6.68 -0.80 -11.01
N ILE A 78 7.27 0.00 -11.92
CA ILE A 78 8.19 -0.52 -12.94
C ILE A 78 9.40 -1.19 -12.28
N PHE A 79 10.04 -0.51 -11.34
CA PHE A 79 11.20 -1.05 -10.63
C PHE A 79 10.86 -2.38 -9.92
N GLY A 80 9.76 -2.42 -9.17
CA GLY A 80 9.29 -3.63 -8.48
C GLY A 80 8.99 -4.78 -9.44
N SER A 81 8.39 -4.47 -10.61
CA SER A 81 8.14 -5.49 -11.65
C SER A 81 9.43 -6.03 -12.26
N VAL A 82 10.44 -5.17 -12.47
CA VAL A 82 11.76 -5.59 -12.99
C VAL A 82 12.46 -6.53 -12.00
N ILE A 83 12.60 -6.10 -10.73
CA ILE A 83 13.26 -6.95 -9.73
C ILE A 83 12.44 -8.22 -9.43
N GLY A 84 11.11 -8.17 -9.54
CA GLY A 84 10.23 -9.32 -9.41
C GLY A 84 10.43 -10.35 -10.52
N LEU A 85 10.54 -9.90 -11.77
CA LEU A 85 10.89 -10.78 -12.90
C LEU A 85 12.30 -11.38 -12.72
N LEU A 86 13.29 -10.54 -12.35
CA LEU A 86 14.66 -11.03 -12.11
C LEU A 86 14.70 -12.06 -10.98
N SER A 87 13.99 -11.81 -9.89
CA SER A 87 13.85 -12.77 -8.79
C SER A 87 13.22 -14.09 -9.27
N PHE A 88 12.19 -14.02 -10.10
CA PHE A 88 11.56 -15.23 -10.64
C PHE A 88 12.49 -16.06 -11.54
N LEU A 89 13.30 -15.39 -12.37
CA LEU A 89 14.23 -16.05 -13.30
C LEU A 89 15.50 -16.58 -12.61
N LEU A 90 15.93 -15.96 -11.51
CA LEU A 90 17.23 -16.22 -10.88
C LEU A 90 17.11 -16.84 -9.48
N ASP A 91 15.90 -17.19 -9.02
CA ASP A 91 15.71 -17.81 -7.71
C ASP A 91 16.32 -19.22 -7.68
N PRO A 92 17.35 -19.45 -6.85
CA PRO A 92 18.03 -20.75 -6.81
C PRO A 92 17.24 -21.83 -6.03
N PHE A 93 16.14 -21.46 -5.35
CA PHE A 93 15.37 -22.34 -4.47
C PHE A 93 13.99 -22.68 -5.02
N GLY A 94 13.54 -21.97 -6.05
CA GLY A 94 12.23 -22.16 -6.64
C GLY A 94 11.95 -21.13 -7.73
N GLY A 95 10.79 -21.19 -8.35
CA GLY A 95 10.40 -20.25 -9.42
C GLY A 95 10.38 -20.96 -10.73
N HIS A 96 10.17 -21.92 -11.17
CA HIS A 96 10.04 -22.75 -12.39
C HIS A 96 9.81 -21.92 -13.67
N PRO A 97 10.75 -21.05 -14.10
CA PRO A 97 10.57 -20.25 -15.31
C PRO A 97 10.42 -21.13 -16.56
N GLU A 98 10.94 -22.36 -16.55
CA GLU A 98 10.83 -23.35 -17.61
C GLU A 98 9.36 -23.76 -17.91
N LEU A 99 8.44 -23.57 -16.98
CA LEU A 99 7.01 -23.81 -17.18
C LEU A 99 6.32 -22.73 -18.01
N TYR A 100 7.01 -21.63 -18.29
CA TYR A 100 6.45 -20.47 -18.97
C TYR A 100 7.18 -20.21 -20.28
N SER A 101 6.44 -20.06 -21.38
CA SER A 101 7.04 -19.57 -22.62
C SER A 101 7.54 -18.15 -22.47
N VAL A 102 8.57 -17.77 -23.23
CA VAL A 102 9.12 -16.41 -23.23
C VAL A 102 8.03 -15.36 -23.51
N GLY A 103 7.13 -15.65 -24.48
CA GLY A 103 6.00 -14.77 -24.79
C GLY A 103 5.06 -14.57 -23.60
N LYS A 104 4.77 -15.62 -22.82
CA LYS A 104 3.94 -15.54 -21.61
C LYS A 104 4.65 -14.71 -20.53
N LEU A 105 5.95 -14.87 -20.34
CA LEU A 105 6.74 -14.06 -19.38
C LEU A 105 6.75 -12.58 -19.75
N ILE A 106 6.93 -12.25 -21.03
CA ILE A 106 6.85 -10.86 -21.51
C ILE A 106 5.46 -10.28 -21.26
N LEU A 107 4.40 -11.01 -21.58
CA LEU A 107 3.02 -10.57 -21.36
C LEU A 107 2.74 -10.31 -19.87
N LEU A 108 3.16 -11.21 -18.98
CA LEU A 108 3.01 -11.07 -17.53
C LEU A 108 3.83 -9.88 -16.97
N PHE A 109 5.03 -9.68 -17.52
CA PHE A 109 5.86 -8.52 -17.16
C PHE A 109 5.17 -7.21 -17.56
N LEU A 110 4.68 -7.12 -18.79
CA LEU A 110 3.95 -5.94 -19.25
C LEU A 110 2.67 -5.73 -18.46
N ALA A 111 1.92 -6.80 -18.15
CA ALA A 111 0.75 -6.73 -17.28
C ALA A 111 1.11 -6.17 -15.89
N SER A 112 2.22 -6.61 -15.30
CA SER A 112 2.71 -6.10 -14.01
C SER A 112 3.10 -4.61 -14.10
N VAL A 113 3.83 -4.22 -15.16
CA VAL A 113 4.25 -2.83 -15.38
C VAL A 113 3.07 -1.88 -15.58
N PHE A 114 2.05 -2.30 -16.33
CA PHE A 114 0.86 -1.47 -16.62
C PHE A 114 -0.28 -1.67 -15.63
N LEU A 115 -0.04 -2.43 -14.55
CA LEU A 115 -1.04 -2.75 -13.53
C LEU A 115 -2.32 -3.37 -14.14
N ILE A 116 -2.14 -4.31 -15.08
CA ILE A 116 -3.22 -5.11 -15.64
C ILE A 116 -3.30 -6.42 -14.85
N PRO A 117 -4.40 -6.69 -14.13
CA PRO A 117 -4.54 -7.93 -13.36
C PRO A 117 -4.44 -9.17 -14.26
N ALA A 118 -3.54 -10.10 -13.92
CA ALA A 118 -3.30 -11.34 -14.68
C ALA A 118 -3.08 -12.53 -13.71
N PRO A 119 -4.16 -13.04 -13.06
CA PRO A 119 -4.08 -14.13 -12.09
C PRO A 119 -3.95 -15.50 -12.76
N VAL A 120 -2.83 -15.74 -13.45
CA VAL A 120 -2.62 -16.94 -14.29
C VAL A 120 -1.33 -17.71 -13.94
N MET A 121 -0.69 -17.36 -12.82
CA MET A 121 0.50 -18.04 -12.29
C MET A 121 0.10 -18.88 -11.07
N ASP A 122 -0.04 -20.20 -11.25
CA ASP A 122 -0.41 -21.13 -10.17
C ASP A 122 0.66 -21.18 -9.08
N ASP A 123 1.94 -21.17 -9.47
CA ASP A 123 3.10 -21.12 -8.58
C ASP A 123 3.23 -19.80 -7.80
N ARG A 124 2.38 -18.82 -8.11
CA ARG A 124 2.22 -17.54 -7.38
C ARG A 124 0.82 -17.39 -6.80
N PHE A 125 0.13 -18.51 -6.49
CA PHE A 125 -1.20 -18.53 -5.85
C PHE A 125 -2.26 -17.74 -6.60
N LEU A 126 -2.18 -17.69 -7.95
CA LEU A 126 -3.07 -16.88 -8.79
C LEU A 126 -3.17 -15.41 -8.36
N ASN A 127 -2.05 -14.86 -7.84
CA ASN A 127 -1.97 -13.46 -7.49
C ASN A 127 -2.23 -12.58 -8.72
N LEU A 128 -2.92 -11.46 -8.54
CA LEU A 128 -3.23 -10.52 -9.63
C LEU A 128 -1.99 -10.00 -10.36
N PHE A 129 -0.85 -9.95 -9.66
CA PHE A 129 0.43 -9.45 -10.16
C PHE A 129 1.56 -10.39 -9.71
N GLY A 130 1.78 -11.49 -10.43
CA GLY A 130 2.70 -12.57 -10.04
C GLY A 130 4.16 -12.14 -9.82
N PHE A 131 4.65 -11.11 -10.53
CA PHE A 131 6.01 -10.59 -10.33
C PHE A 131 6.11 -9.54 -9.23
N ASN A 132 5.04 -8.83 -8.91
CA ASN A 132 5.03 -7.87 -7.81
C ASN A 132 3.67 -7.86 -7.10
N PRO A 133 3.40 -8.87 -6.26
CA PRO A 133 2.14 -9.04 -5.56
C PRO A 133 1.56 -7.78 -4.91
N PRO A 134 2.33 -6.91 -4.20
CA PRO A 134 1.78 -5.70 -3.60
C PRO A 134 1.08 -4.73 -4.58
N SER A 135 1.35 -4.86 -5.88
CA SER A 135 0.75 -4.01 -6.92
C SER A 135 -0.77 -4.09 -7.00
N TRP A 136 -1.41 -5.13 -6.41
CA TRP A 136 -2.86 -5.21 -6.34
C TRP A 136 -3.49 -3.99 -5.64
N SER A 137 -2.89 -3.52 -4.58
CA SER A 137 -3.37 -2.35 -3.85
C SER A 137 -3.18 -1.05 -4.64
N LEU A 138 -2.09 -0.96 -5.41
CA LEU A 138 -1.84 0.18 -6.28
C LEU A 138 -2.80 0.25 -7.46
N PHE A 139 -3.16 -0.90 -8.04
CA PHE A 139 -4.23 -0.95 -9.04
C PHE A 139 -5.49 -0.27 -8.50
N TRP A 140 -5.95 -0.67 -7.33
CA TRP A 140 -7.11 -0.09 -6.70
C TRP A 140 -6.88 1.39 -6.30
N GLU A 141 -5.67 1.78 -5.91
CA GLU A 141 -5.34 3.18 -5.65
C GLU A 141 -5.47 4.03 -6.93
N TYR A 142 -5.05 3.53 -8.09
CA TYR A 142 -5.29 4.21 -9.36
C TYR A 142 -6.78 4.32 -9.68
N VAL A 143 -7.56 3.28 -9.47
CA VAL A 143 -9.03 3.31 -9.62
C VAL A 143 -9.64 4.38 -8.72
N ALA A 144 -9.26 4.46 -7.45
CA ALA A 144 -9.75 5.48 -6.53
C ALA A 144 -9.33 6.90 -6.97
N ASN A 145 -8.09 7.09 -7.49
CA ASN A 145 -7.64 8.37 -8.03
C ASN A 145 -8.44 8.78 -9.28
N ILE A 146 -8.79 7.84 -10.16
CA ILE A 146 -9.66 8.09 -11.32
C ILE A 146 -11.05 8.53 -10.84
N PHE A 147 -11.62 7.79 -9.89
CA PHE A 147 -12.93 8.10 -9.35
C PHE A 147 -12.94 9.45 -8.62
N TYR A 148 -11.87 9.77 -7.89
CA TYR A 148 -11.68 11.08 -7.28
C TYR A 148 -11.68 12.19 -8.33
N ALA A 149 -10.87 12.07 -9.39
CA ALA A 149 -10.72 13.10 -10.42
C ALA A 149 -11.94 13.27 -11.31
N LEU A 150 -12.79 12.25 -11.47
CA LEU A 150 -13.99 12.35 -12.30
C LEU A 150 -15.23 12.78 -11.49
N ILE A 151 -15.34 12.32 -10.25
CA ILE A 151 -16.58 12.40 -9.48
C ILE A 151 -16.37 13.05 -8.11
N LEU A 152 -15.46 12.48 -7.27
CA LEU A 152 -15.46 12.78 -5.85
C LEU A 152 -15.11 14.23 -5.54
N TYR A 153 -14.26 14.89 -6.33
CA TYR A 153 -13.89 16.27 -6.05
C TYR A 153 -15.08 17.24 -6.19
N LYS A 154 -16.10 16.89 -6.99
CA LYS A 154 -17.29 17.72 -7.22
C LYS A 154 -18.42 17.46 -6.25
N ILE A 155 -18.46 16.29 -5.60
CA ILE A 155 -19.62 15.95 -4.77
C ILE A 155 -19.60 16.65 -3.43
N SER A 156 -20.80 16.98 -2.94
CA SER A 156 -20.98 17.56 -1.61
C SER A 156 -20.68 16.55 -0.51
N ARG A 157 -20.41 17.05 0.71
CA ARG A 157 -20.21 16.17 1.89
C ARG A 157 -21.38 15.25 2.15
N ARG A 158 -22.59 15.61 1.77
CA ARG A 158 -23.79 14.77 1.95
C ARG A 158 -23.68 13.49 1.12
N TYR A 159 -23.36 13.63 -0.17
CA TYR A 159 -23.17 12.49 -1.06
C TYR A 159 -21.91 11.67 -0.71
N LEU A 160 -20.85 12.34 -0.30
CA LEU A 160 -19.66 11.65 0.19
C LEU A 160 -19.98 10.78 1.41
N ARG A 161 -20.75 11.30 2.39
CA ARG A 161 -21.21 10.49 3.55
C ARG A 161 -22.06 9.29 3.11
N LEU A 162 -22.98 9.49 2.17
CA LEU A 162 -23.81 8.39 1.66
C LEU A 162 -22.94 7.29 1.01
N LEU A 163 -22.01 7.66 0.13
CA LEU A 163 -21.07 6.72 -0.49
C LEU A 163 -20.20 5.99 0.56
N THR A 164 -19.74 6.69 1.58
CA THR A 164 -18.98 6.10 2.68
C THR A 164 -19.81 5.07 3.45
N ILE A 165 -21.09 5.37 3.74
CA ILE A 165 -22.00 4.42 4.42
C ILE A 165 -22.27 3.19 3.54
N LEU A 166 -22.54 3.38 2.25
CA LEU A 166 -22.73 2.24 1.33
C LEU A 166 -21.48 1.36 1.24
N SER A 167 -20.29 1.98 1.20
CA SER A 167 -19.00 1.25 1.19
C SER A 167 -18.74 0.57 2.54
N ALA A 168 -19.18 1.13 3.67
CA ALA A 168 -19.13 0.48 4.98
C ALA A 168 -19.97 -0.81 5.02
N ILE A 169 -21.15 -0.79 4.42
CA ILE A 169 -21.96 -2.01 4.28
C ILE A 169 -21.22 -3.04 3.43
N ALA A 170 -20.63 -2.62 2.30
CA ALA A 170 -19.88 -3.53 1.43
C ALA A 170 -18.72 -4.22 2.16
N ILE A 171 -17.93 -3.48 2.96
CA ILE A 171 -16.80 -4.07 3.71
C ILE A 171 -17.29 -5.00 4.82
N CYS A 172 -18.41 -4.70 5.48
CA CYS A 172 -19.03 -5.61 6.45
C CYS A 172 -19.50 -6.92 5.78
N VAL A 173 -20.09 -6.83 4.59
CA VAL A 173 -20.49 -8.01 3.80
C VAL A 173 -19.28 -8.86 3.43
N VAL A 174 -18.17 -8.24 2.99
CA VAL A 174 -16.91 -8.94 2.71
C VAL A 174 -16.41 -9.65 3.95
N GLY A 175 -16.28 -8.95 5.09
CA GLY A 175 -15.82 -9.52 6.35
C GLY A 175 -16.70 -10.71 6.79
N TYR A 176 -18.02 -10.58 6.74
CA TYR A 176 -18.92 -11.64 7.11
C TYR A 176 -18.84 -12.85 6.17
N ARG A 177 -18.83 -12.64 4.85
CA ARG A 177 -18.75 -13.70 3.84
C ARG A 177 -17.43 -14.46 3.86
N ALA A 178 -16.33 -13.74 3.96
CA ALA A 178 -14.98 -14.31 3.89
C ALA A 178 -14.41 -14.71 5.25
N GLY A 179 -15.04 -14.30 6.36
CA GLY A 179 -14.51 -14.49 7.71
C GLY A 179 -13.36 -13.56 8.08
N SER A 180 -12.83 -12.77 7.12
CA SER A 180 -11.70 -11.87 7.26
C SER A 180 -11.67 -10.85 6.11
N LEU A 181 -10.94 -9.74 6.27
CA LEU A 181 -10.65 -8.76 5.22
C LEU A 181 -9.32 -9.02 4.47
N MET A 182 -8.77 -10.22 4.55
CA MET A 182 -7.48 -10.55 3.94
C MET A 182 -7.50 -10.57 2.41
N GLY A 183 -8.68 -10.65 1.77
CA GLY A 183 -8.86 -10.71 0.32
C GLY A 183 -8.45 -9.46 -0.44
N GLY A 184 -8.44 -9.56 -1.77
CA GLY A 184 -8.17 -8.46 -2.71
C GLY A 184 -6.96 -8.67 -3.61
N TRP A 185 -6.08 -9.62 -3.28
CA TRP A 185 -4.81 -9.86 -3.96
C TRP A 185 -4.85 -10.96 -5.04
N SER A 186 -5.88 -11.80 -5.04
CA SER A 186 -6.05 -12.91 -5.99
C SER A 186 -7.25 -12.71 -6.91
N GLY A 187 -7.31 -13.48 -8.00
CA GLY A 187 -8.44 -13.46 -8.92
C GLY A 187 -9.77 -13.78 -8.24
N ALA A 188 -9.80 -14.74 -7.32
CA ALA A 188 -11.00 -15.15 -6.59
C ALA A 188 -11.53 -14.07 -5.62
N THR A 189 -10.65 -13.19 -5.11
CA THR A 189 -10.98 -12.16 -4.12
C THR A 189 -10.85 -10.74 -4.67
N PHE A 190 -10.80 -10.57 -6.00
CA PHE A 190 -10.55 -9.29 -6.66
C PHE A 190 -11.45 -8.16 -6.14
N LEU A 191 -12.78 -8.40 -6.08
CA LEU A 191 -13.76 -7.40 -5.67
C LEU A 191 -13.65 -7.02 -4.18
N ASP A 192 -13.08 -7.89 -3.35
CA ASP A 192 -12.84 -7.57 -1.94
C ASP A 192 -11.83 -6.42 -1.81
N GLY A 193 -10.82 -6.37 -2.68
CA GLY A 193 -9.92 -5.22 -2.79
C GLY A 193 -10.65 -3.92 -3.14
N GLY A 194 -11.62 -4.00 -4.06
CA GLY A 194 -12.48 -2.87 -4.41
C GLY A 194 -13.32 -2.36 -3.24
N ALA A 195 -13.92 -3.26 -2.45
CA ALA A 195 -14.68 -2.90 -1.26
C ALA A 195 -13.78 -2.24 -0.18
N ARG A 196 -12.59 -2.80 0.07
CA ARG A 196 -11.60 -2.29 1.04
C ARG A 196 -11.18 -0.87 0.71
N ILE A 197 -10.76 -0.59 -0.53
CA ILE A 197 -10.36 0.76 -0.91
C ILE A 197 -11.55 1.72 -0.96
N SER A 198 -12.71 1.30 -1.44
CA SER A 198 -13.88 2.16 -1.54
C SER A 198 -14.22 2.76 -0.18
N TYR A 199 -14.32 1.95 0.87
CA TYR A 199 -14.57 2.48 2.20
C TYR A 199 -13.38 3.31 2.72
N SER A 200 -12.20 2.73 2.77
CA SER A 200 -11.05 3.34 3.44
C SER A 200 -10.68 4.68 2.80
N PHE A 201 -10.66 4.78 1.47
CA PHE A 201 -10.38 6.02 0.77
C PHE A 201 -11.45 7.10 1.01
N LEU A 202 -12.74 6.72 0.90
CA LEU A 202 -13.85 7.65 1.15
C LEU A 202 -13.86 8.14 2.60
N ALA A 203 -13.57 7.27 3.56
CA ALA A 203 -13.48 7.63 4.97
C ALA A 203 -12.33 8.62 5.22
N GLY A 204 -11.15 8.39 4.64
CA GLY A 204 -10.03 9.33 4.73
C GLY A 204 -10.34 10.70 4.11
N LEU A 205 -10.97 10.72 2.94
CA LEU A 205 -11.43 11.94 2.28
C LEU A 205 -12.50 12.66 3.13
N LEU A 206 -13.41 11.89 3.76
CA LEU A 206 -14.45 12.45 4.64
C LEU A 206 -13.84 13.05 5.91
N VAL A 207 -12.83 12.41 6.53
CA VAL A 207 -12.07 12.97 7.67
C VAL A 207 -11.50 14.33 7.28
N TYR A 208 -10.84 14.45 6.12
CA TYR A 208 -10.29 15.72 5.64
C TYR A 208 -11.40 16.76 5.42
N ARG A 209 -12.41 16.47 4.62
CA ARG A 209 -13.47 17.44 4.28
C ARG A 209 -14.35 17.84 5.46
N SER A 210 -14.44 17.00 6.49
CA SER A 210 -15.15 17.32 7.72
C SER A 210 -14.30 18.12 8.70
N ASN A 211 -13.03 18.39 8.36
CA ASN A 211 -12.07 19.01 9.26
C ASN A 211 -12.00 18.28 10.62
N TRP A 212 -12.14 16.95 10.59
CA TRP A 212 -12.06 16.14 11.79
C TRP A 212 -10.62 15.94 12.19
N ILE A 213 -10.09 16.93 12.89
CA ILE A 213 -8.71 16.98 13.38
C ILE A 213 -8.75 16.96 14.91
N VAL A 214 -8.23 15.90 15.51
CA VAL A 214 -8.22 15.72 16.97
C VAL A 214 -6.87 16.11 17.52
N LYS A 215 -6.80 17.32 18.12
CA LYS A 215 -5.58 17.79 18.81
C LYS A 215 -5.25 16.87 19.97
N ASN A 216 -4.00 16.43 20.04
CA ASN A 216 -3.52 15.52 21.07
C ASN A 216 -2.02 15.67 21.33
N ARG A 217 -1.54 15.11 22.45
CA ARG A 217 -0.14 15.10 22.86
C ARG A 217 0.47 13.69 22.88
N LEU A 218 -0.15 12.72 22.19
CA LEU A 218 0.33 11.33 22.15
C LEU A 218 1.71 11.20 21.50
N GLY A 219 2.05 12.14 20.64
CA GLY A 219 3.32 12.14 19.93
C GLY A 219 3.48 10.95 18.97
N PHE A 220 4.69 10.80 18.41
CA PHE A 220 4.96 9.75 17.43
C PHE A 220 4.88 8.35 18.05
N ILE A 221 5.45 8.18 19.26
CA ILE A 221 5.49 6.86 19.92
C ILE A 221 4.08 6.41 20.29
N GLY A 222 3.27 7.27 20.89
CA GLY A 222 1.90 6.91 21.29
C GLY A 222 1.02 6.54 20.10
N LEU A 223 1.06 7.32 19.01
CA LEU A 223 0.28 7.03 17.82
C LEU A 223 0.79 5.79 17.05
N SER A 224 2.11 5.55 17.06
CA SER A 224 2.67 4.32 16.51
C SER A 224 2.25 3.10 17.31
N ALA A 225 2.25 3.19 18.64
CA ALA A 225 1.75 2.11 19.50
C ALA A 225 0.27 1.83 19.25
N LEU A 226 -0.57 2.85 19.14
CA LEU A 226 -1.98 2.69 18.78
C LEU A 226 -2.13 1.99 17.41
N LEU A 227 -1.37 2.40 16.38
CA LEU A 227 -1.42 1.75 15.08
C LEU A 227 -1.02 0.28 15.17
N LEU A 228 0.06 -0.03 15.90
CA LEU A 228 0.54 -1.40 16.09
C LEU A 228 -0.46 -2.28 16.86
N LEU A 229 -1.22 -1.72 17.80
CA LEU A 229 -2.27 -2.47 18.51
C LEU A 229 -3.29 -3.08 17.54
N ALA A 230 -3.64 -2.39 16.46
CA ALA A 230 -4.53 -2.94 15.43
C ALA A 230 -3.92 -4.15 14.70
N PHE A 231 -2.60 -4.16 14.49
CA PHE A 231 -1.91 -5.24 13.78
C PHE A 231 -1.57 -6.42 14.68
N LEU A 232 -1.44 -6.17 15.98
CA LEU A 232 -1.11 -7.16 17.01
C LEU A 232 -2.35 -7.78 17.67
N MET A 233 -3.55 -7.48 17.19
CA MET A 233 -4.77 -8.09 17.69
C MET A 233 -4.69 -9.62 17.59
N PRO A 234 -5.22 -10.39 18.56
CA PRO A 234 -5.27 -11.84 18.47
C PRO A 234 -6.12 -12.29 17.27
N PHE A 235 -5.57 -13.17 16.44
CA PHE A 235 -6.31 -13.80 15.35
C PHE A 235 -7.36 -14.76 15.95
N SER A 236 -8.63 -14.63 15.57
CA SER A 236 -9.73 -15.36 16.19
C SER A 236 -10.92 -15.56 15.24
N LYS A 237 -11.89 -16.38 15.66
CA LYS A 237 -13.16 -16.57 14.94
C LYS A 237 -14.01 -15.30 14.82
N TRP A 238 -13.66 -14.22 15.52
CA TRP A 238 -14.35 -12.94 15.47
C TRP A 238 -13.75 -11.95 14.47
N ASN A 239 -12.76 -12.36 13.68
CA ASN A 239 -12.09 -11.49 12.70
C ASN A 239 -13.07 -10.85 11.72
N TRP A 240 -14.11 -11.57 11.30
CA TRP A 240 -15.18 -11.07 10.45
C TRP A 240 -15.87 -9.81 11.00
N LEU A 241 -15.82 -9.58 12.30
CA LEU A 241 -16.37 -8.41 12.98
C LEU A 241 -15.27 -7.42 13.40
N THR A 242 -14.19 -7.89 14.02
CA THR A 242 -13.14 -7.04 14.58
C THR A 242 -12.36 -6.30 13.51
N GLU A 243 -12.05 -6.94 12.38
CA GLU A 243 -11.34 -6.30 11.28
C GLU A 243 -12.16 -5.18 10.61
N PRO A 244 -13.46 -5.38 10.21
CA PRO A 244 -14.29 -4.27 9.80
C PRO A 244 -14.38 -3.15 10.84
N MET A 245 -14.51 -3.44 12.13
CA MET A 245 -14.55 -2.41 13.17
C MET A 245 -13.28 -1.56 13.21
N VAL A 246 -12.10 -2.18 13.05
CA VAL A 246 -10.83 -1.46 12.96
C VAL A 246 -10.80 -0.57 11.72
N VAL A 247 -11.19 -1.08 10.58
CA VAL A 247 -11.16 -0.31 9.33
C VAL A 247 -12.21 0.80 9.36
N LEU A 248 -13.42 0.53 9.88
CA LEU A 248 -14.52 1.49 9.88
C LEU A 248 -14.33 2.66 10.87
N PHE A 249 -13.77 2.39 12.04
CA PHE A 249 -13.74 3.40 13.09
C PHE A 249 -12.32 3.74 13.54
N TYR A 250 -11.48 2.73 13.72
CA TYR A 250 -10.18 2.95 14.34
C TYR A 250 -9.20 3.66 13.39
N PHE A 251 -9.12 3.25 12.13
CA PHE A 251 -8.21 3.91 11.17
C PHE A 251 -8.60 5.36 10.85
N PRO A 252 -9.88 5.71 10.60
CA PRO A 252 -10.28 7.13 10.46
C PRO A 252 -9.96 7.96 11.71
N LEU A 253 -10.15 7.40 12.91
CA LEU A 253 -9.76 8.05 14.17
C LEU A 253 -8.24 8.26 14.26
N LEU A 254 -7.43 7.26 13.90
CA LEU A 254 -5.96 7.37 13.86
C LEU A 254 -5.49 8.44 12.88
N ILE A 255 -6.15 8.56 11.71
CA ILE A 255 -5.86 9.63 10.75
C ILE A 255 -6.20 10.99 11.36
N ALA A 256 -7.35 11.14 12.02
CA ALA A 256 -7.76 12.38 12.68
C ALA A 256 -6.81 12.77 13.82
N LEU A 257 -6.38 11.80 14.64
CA LEU A 257 -5.37 11.99 15.68
C LEU A 257 -4.00 12.35 15.09
N GLY A 258 -3.57 11.65 14.06
CA GLY A 258 -2.30 11.89 13.37
C GLY A 258 -2.24 13.28 12.72
N ALA A 259 -3.36 13.76 12.17
CA ALA A 259 -3.47 15.08 11.59
C ALA A 259 -3.40 16.20 12.64
N GLY A 260 -3.88 15.94 13.88
CA GLY A 260 -3.90 16.91 15.00
C GLY A 260 -2.69 16.82 15.94
N ALA A 261 -1.74 15.93 15.70
CA ALA A 261 -0.60 15.73 16.60
C ALA A 261 0.53 16.73 16.37
N GLU A 262 1.03 17.29 17.45
CA GLU A 262 2.20 18.17 17.45
C GLU A 262 3.50 17.35 17.42
N LEU A 263 4.52 17.85 16.71
CA LEU A 263 5.82 17.23 16.57
C LEU A 263 6.96 18.18 16.89
N THR A 264 7.94 17.70 17.64
CA THR A 264 9.24 18.38 17.73
C THR A 264 9.98 18.30 16.39
N GLN A 265 10.93 19.21 16.16
CA GLN A 265 11.69 19.26 14.89
C GLN A 265 12.44 17.96 14.59
N LEU A 266 13.00 17.30 15.62
CA LEU A 266 13.69 16.02 15.46
C LEU A 266 12.72 14.91 15.00
N ILE A 267 11.61 14.77 15.70
CA ILE A 267 10.58 13.77 15.36
C ILE A 267 9.98 14.04 13.98
N LYS A 268 9.82 15.30 13.59
CA LYS A 268 9.36 15.68 12.26
C LYS A 268 10.29 15.15 11.17
N LYS A 269 11.62 15.25 11.35
CA LYS A 269 12.62 14.70 10.39
C LYS A 269 12.50 13.18 10.29
N ILE A 270 12.35 12.48 11.42
CA ILE A 270 12.16 11.03 11.48
C ILE A 270 10.88 10.64 10.74
N CYS A 271 9.77 11.31 10.99
CA CYS A 271 8.51 11.05 10.31
C CYS A 271 8.60 11.25 8.79
N ILE A 272 9.25 12.33 8.34
CA ILE A 272 9.44 12.59 6.90
C ILE A 272 10.29 11.50 6.26
N PHE A 273 11.38 11.09 6.90
CA PHE A 273 12.24 10.01 6.40
C PHE A 273 11.49 8.67 6.35
N SER A 274 10.79 8.31 7.42
CA SER A 274 9.97 7.11 7.54
C SER A 274 8.89 7.06 6.44
N GLY A 275 8.21 8.17 6.19
CA GLY A 275 7.26 8.29 5.10
C GLY A 275 7.89 8.24 3.71
N ALA A 276 9.09 8.76 3.52
CA ALA A 276 9.78 8.72 2.23
C ALA A 276 10.21 7.29 1.84
N ILE A 277 10.70 6.49 2.81
CA ILE A 277 11.16 5.12 2.58
C ILE A 277 10.00 4.11 2.46
N SER A 278 8.80 4.43 2.99
CA SER A 278 7.68 3.50 3.09
C SER A 278 7.25 2.93 1.74
N TYR A 279 7.16 3.74 0.70
CA TYR A 279 6.72 3.29 -0.61
C TYR A 279 7.79 2.46 -1.35
N PRO A 280 9.07 2.86 -1.41
CA PRO A 280 10.14 1.96 -1.86
C PRO A 280 10.15 0.62 -1.13
N LEU A 281 10.04 0.61 0.20
CA LEU A 281 9.98 -0.62 1.00
C LEU A 281 8.77 -1.49 0.61
N TYR A 282 7.59 -0.88 0.47
CA TYR A 282 6.37 -1.59 0.07
C TYR A 282 6.48 -2.21 -1.33
N MET A 283 7.16 -1.56 -2.28
CA MET A 283 7.28 -2.06 -3.65
C MET A 283 8.43 -3.07 -3.85
N THR A 284 9.37 -3.17 -2.92
CA THR A 284 10.55 -4.04 -3.08
C THR A 284 10.56 -5.26 -2.16
N HIS A 285 9.77 -5.25 -1.07
CA HIS A 285 9.88 -6.30 -0.05
C HIS A 285 9.47 -7.69 -0.54
N TYR A 286 8.48 -7.78 -1.42
CA TYR A 286 7.90 -9.07 -1.79
C TYR A 286 8.85 -9.95 -2.63
N VAL A 287 9.82 -9.34 -3.30
CA VAL A 287 10.90 -10.07 -3.99
C VAL A 287 11.73 -10.92 -3.01
N ALA A 288 12.13 -10.32 -1.89
CA ALA A 288 12.86 -11.05 -0.85
C ALA A 288 11.97 -12.10 -0.16
N LEU A 289 10.69 -11.82 0.01
CA LEU A 289 9.73 -12.77 0.60
C LEU A 289 9.53 -14.01 -0.26
N THR A 290 9.52 -13.86 -1.58
CA THR A 290 9.40 -15.01 -2.49
C THR A 290 10.62 -15.92 -2.36
N ILE A 291 11.84 -15.36 -2.44
CA ILE A 291 13.08 -16.11 -2.26
C ILE A 291 13.12 -16.74 -0.86
N PHE A 292 12.73 -16.00 0.18
CA PHE A 292 12.68 -16.51 1.55
C PHE A 292 11.70 -17.70 1.68
N GLY A 293 10.51 -17.62 1.08
CA GLY A 293 9.53 -18.70 1.10
C GLY A 293 10.05 -19.97 0.44
N ASN A 294 10.67 -19.85 -0.74
CA ASN A 294 11.29 -20.97 -1.43
C ASN A 294 12.48 -21.55 -0.64
N TYR A 295 13.30 -20.69 -0.06
CA TYR A 295 14.39 -21.11 0.83
C TYR A 295 13.89 -21.86 2.06
N LEU A 296 12.80 -21.38 2.68
CA LEU A 296 12.19 -22.01 3.85
C LEU A 296 11.65 -23.41 3.52
N ILE A 297 11.02 -23.59 2.37
CA ILE A 297 10.53 -24.88 1.90
C ILE A 297 11.71 -25.86 1.71
N ALA A 298 12.80 -25.38 1.09
CA ALA A 298 13.99 -26.20 0.82
C ALA A 298 14.75 -26.61 2.06
N HIS A 299 14.85 -25.74 3.10
CA HIS A 299 15.76 -25.92 4.25
C HIS A 299 15.06 -26.16 5.60
N LYS A 300 13.73 -26.01 5.69
CA LYS A 300 12.94 -26.25 6.93
C LYS A 300 13.54 -25.61 8.19
N LEU A 301 13.71 -24.29 8.17
CA LEU A 301 14.33 -23.54 9.26
C LEU A 301 13.63 -23.77 10.60
N SER A 302 14.42 -23.88 11.67
CA SER A 302 13.93 -23.91 13.04
C SER A 302 13.48 -22.53 13.52
N THR A 303 12.63 -22.47 14.56
CA THR A 303 12.18 -21.20 15.15
C THR A 303 13.36 -20.33 15.62
N SER A 304 14.43 -20.93 16.16
CA SER A 304 15.64 -20.20 16.56
C SER A 304 16.37 -19.55 15.38
N GLN A 305 16.42 -20.22 14.22
CA GLN A 305 16.98 -19.65 13.00
C GLN A 305 16.10 -18.52 12.45
N LEU A 306 14.78 -18.68 12.45
CA LEU A 306 13.83 -17.65 12.03
C LEU A 306 13.96 -16.36 12.86
N PHE A 307 14.25 -16.49 14.16
CA PHE A 307 14.49 -15.35 15.06
C PHE A 307 15.64 -14.45 14.60
N PHE A 308 16.65 -15.00 13.94
CA PHE A 308 17.77 -14.21 13.37
C PHE A 308 17.53 -13.84 11.90
N VAL A 309 16.96 -14.74 11.10
CA VAL A 309 16.78 -14.53 9.65
C VAL A 309 15.78 -13.42 9.37
N ILE A 310 14.62 -13.40 10.03
CA ILE A 310 13.57 -12.42 9.77
C ILE A 310 14.03 -10.98 10.09
N PRO A 311 14.60 -10.66 11.26
CA PRO A 311 15.12 -9.32 11.52
C PRO A 311 16.24 -8.91 10.56
N THR A 312 17.17 -9.83 10.25
CA THR A 312 18.28 -9.55 9.33
C THR A 312 17.75 -9.24 7.92
N ALA A 313 16.83 -10.06 7.40
CA ALA A 313 16.23 -9.84 6.11
C ALA A 313 15.42 -8.52 6.09
N THR A 314 14.71 -8.21 7.17
CA THR A 314 13.99 -6.93 7.32
C THR A 314 14.94 -5.73 7.27
N MET A 315 16.09 -5.80 7.96
CA MET A 315 17.12 -4.73 7.92
C MET A 315 17.73 -4.58 6.52
N LEU A 316 18.01 -5.67 5.83
CA LEU A 316 18.50 -5.65 4.45
C LEU A 316 17.48 -5.04 3.49
N LEU A 317 16.19 -5.33 3.67
CA LEU A 317 15.11 -4.71 2.89
C LEU A 317 14.98 -3.21 3.15
N ILE A 318 15.14 -2.76 4.38
CA ILE A 318 15.17 -1.33 4.71
C ILE A 318 16.36 -0.65 4.02
N ALA A 319 17.54 -1.28 4.05
CA ALA A 319 18.73 -0.78 3.37
C ALA A 319 18.54 -0.72 1.85
N LEU A 320 17.97 -1.77 1.24
CA LEU A 320 17.62 -1.82 -0.18
C LEU A 320 16.62 -0.71 -0.53
N ALA A 321 15.54 -0.58 0.24
CA ALA A 321 14.53 0.46 0.03
C ALA A 321 15.12 1.87 0.12
N TYR A 322 16.08 2.09 1.03
CA TYR A 322 16.82 3.35 1.12
C TYR A 322 17.66 3.62 -0.12
N LEU A 323 18.39 2.63 -0.62
CA LEU A 323 19.18 2.75 -1.85
C LEU A 323 18.27 3.03 -3.05
N VAL A 324 17.17 2.29 -3.20
CA VAL A 324 16.20 2.51 -4.27
C VAL A 324 15.60 3.90 -4.19
N MET A 325 15.25 4.37 -2.99
CA MET A 325 14.76 5.72 -2.76
C MET A 325 15.75 6.78 -3.23
N LYS A 326 17.04 6.63 -2.87
CA LYS A 326 18.09 7.62 -3.12
C LYS A 326 18.60 7.62 -4.55
N LEU A 327 18.80 6.42 -5.13
CA LEU A 327 19.46 6.27 -6.42
C LEU A 327 18.48 6.24 -7.60
N TYR A 328 17.23 5.86 -7.36
CA TYR A 328 16.23 5.69 -8.41
C TYR A 328 15.00 6.58 -8.22
N ASP A 329 14.24 6.41 -7.12
CA ASP A 329 12.92 7.03 -6.97
C ASP A 329 12.98 8.57 -6.92
N ILE A 330 13.80 9.13 -6.02
CA ILE A 330 13.92 10.59 -5.87
C ILE A 330 14.47 11.25 -7.14
N PRO A 331 15.59 10.79 -7.74
CA PRO A 331 16.14 11.39 -8.96
C PRO A 331 15.16 11.33 -10.14
N LEU A 332 14.55 10.17 -10.36
CA LEU A 332 13.62 10.00 -11.49
C LEU A 332 12.36 10.86 -11.34
N ARG A 333 11.76 10.89 -10.16
CA ARG A 333 10.60 11.76 -9.91
C ARG A 333 10.93 13.24 -10.05
N LYS A 334 12.11 13.66 -9.62
CA LYS A 334 12.59 15.05 -9.82
C LYS A 334 12.72 15.35 -11.32
N TYR A 335 13.40 14.51 -12.07
CA TYR A 335 13.56 14.67 -13.53
C TYR A 335 12.21 14.75 -14.26
N LEU A 336 11.31 13.81 -13.98
CA LEU A 336 9.98 13.77 -14.61
C LEU A 336 9.13 15.00 -14.24
N SER A 337 9.22 15.47 -13.00
CA SER A 337 8.51 16.66 -12.53
C SER A 337 9.03 17.94 -13.19
N GLU A 338 10.34 18.08 -13.37
CA GLU A 338 10.96 19.21 -14.07
C GLU A 338 10.61 19.20 -15.56
N LYS A 339 10.66 18.02 -16.19
CA LYS A 339 10.25 17.86 -17.60
C LYS A 339 8.79 18.28 -17.81
N ARG A 340 7.88 17.86 -16.92
CA ARG A 340 6.47 18.25 -16.95
C ARG A 340 6.31 19.76 -16.90
N LYS A 341 6.96 20.43 -15.95
CA LYS A 341 6.89 21.90 -15.81
C LYS A 341 7.40 22.64 -17.06
N ARG A 342 8.47 22.15 -17.69
CA ARG A 342 9.00 22.75 -18.92
C ARG A 342 8.02 22.65 -20.09
N VAL A 343 7.31 21.51 -20.21
CA VAL A 343 6.28 21.34 -21.26
C VAL A 343 5.10 22.28 -21.03
N GLU A 344 4.63 22.40 -19.77
CA GLU A 344 3.55 23.30 -19.39
C GLU A 344 3.88 24.77 -19.74
N LEU A 345 5.09 25.23 -19.40
CA LEU A 345 5.55 26.59 -19.74
C LEU A 345 5.66 26.84 -21.23
N LYS A 346 6.03 25.83 -22.05
CA LYS A 346 6.07 25.95 -23.50
C LYS A 346 4.67 26.10 -24.10
N ASN A 347 3.71 25.33 -23.61
CA ASN A 347 2.33 25.40 -24.11
C ASN A 347 1.69 26.75 -23.79
N ILE A 348 1.88 27.29 -22.57
CA ILE A 348 1.39 28.65 -22.22
C ILE A 348 1.97 29.71 -23.13
N LYS A 349 3.26 29.63 -23.51
CA LYS A 349 3.91 30.58 -24.43
C LYS A 349 3.48 30.39 -25.89
N ALA A 350 2.96 29.25 -26.28
CA ALA A 350 2.47 29.00 -27.63
C ALA A 350 1.02 29.48 -27.80
N ASP A 351 0.27 29.54 -26.71
CA ASP A 351 -1.14 29.98 -26.69
C ASP A 351 -1.29 31.49 -26.41
N SER A 352 -0.19 32.19 -26.06
CA SER A 352 -0.09 33.65 -25.88
C SER A 352 0.45 34.36 -27.12
#